data_f756978ab53798acd13bcef567d75505
#
_entry.id   f756978ab53798acd13bcef567d75505
#
_cell.length_a   1.000
_cell.length_b   1.000
_cell.length_c   1.000
_cell.angle_alpha   90.00
_cell.angle_beta   90.00
_cell.angle_gamma   90.00
#
_symmetry.space_group_name_H-M   'P 1'
#
loop_
_entity.id
_entity.type
_entity.pdbx_description
1 polymer ?
#
loop_
_entity_poly.entity_id
_entity_poly.type
_entity_poly.pdbx_seq_one_letter_code
_entity_poly.pdbx_strand_id
1 'polypeptide(L)'
;MSDGPKDDTIATVLIRDATTDDWPAIYPFFRTIVDDGRTYALPVGLSVDEARRVWFEPAPWRVFVAIENGVVVGTAKVGPVRAGRGSHVATASFMVDPARAGRGIGAALGHYVIDVARSLGYRAMQFNAVVETNTSAVRLWQRLDFRILATIPEAFDHPDAGLVGLHVMHRRLSST
;
A
#
# COMPACT_ATOMS: atom_id res chain seq x y z
N MET A 1 10.19 -22.40 39.77
CA MET A 1 9.51 -22.19 38.47
C MET A 1 10.04 -20.88 37.95
N SER A 2 10.95 -20.96 37.00
CA SER A 2 11.66 -19.81 36.43
C SER A 2 10.91 -19.37 35.18
N ASP A 3 10.30 -18.20 35.26
CA ASP A 3 9.70 -17.52 34.11
C ASP A 3 10.87 -16.92 33.31
N GLY A 4 11.22 -17.56 32.22
CA GLY A 4 12.26 -17.09 31.29
C GLY A 4 11.79 -15.79 30.60
N PRO A 5 12.71 -14.88 30.25
CA PRO A 5 12.37 -13.66 29.57
C PRO A 5 11.72 -14.00 28.22
N LYS A 6 10.52 -13.50 28.00
CA LYS A 6 9.91 -13.46 26.66
C LYS A 6 10.81 -12.59 25.79
N ASP A 7 11.44 -13.21 24.83
CA ASP A 7 12.22 -12.54 23.80
C ASP A 7 11.24 -11.75 22.89
N ASP A 8 10.93 -10.51 23.30
CA ASP A 8 10.20 -9.53 22.51
C ASP A 8 11.15 -8.94 21.44
N THR A 9 11.76 -9.82 20.65
CA THR A 9 12.46 -9.39 19.44
C THR A 9 11.41 -8.86 18.49
N ILE A 10 11.22 -7.53 18.45
CA ILE A 10 10.46 -6.86 17.41
C ILE A 10 11.13 -7.24 16.10
N ALA A 11 10.50 -8.13 15.34
CA ALA A 11 11.04 -8.57 14.06
C ALA A 11 11.24 -7.34 13.19
N THR A 12 12.50 -7.01 12.91
CA THR A 12 12.84 -5.82 12.12
C THR A 12 12.43 -6.07 10.68
N VAL A 13 11.46 -5.31 10.21
CA VAL A 13 11.02 -5.36 8.80
C VAL A 13 12.05 -4.61 7.96
N LEU A 14 12.74 -5.31 7.06
CA LEU A 14 13.61 -4.73 6.05
C LEU A 14 12.76 -4.30 4.84
N ILE A 15 12.91 -3.05 4.40
CA ILE A 15 12.25 -2.57 3.18
C ILE A 15 13.33 -2.18 2.16
N ARG A 16 13.16 -2.66 0.91
CA ARG A 16 14.06 -2.35 -0.20
C ARG A 16 13.29 -2.23 -1.52
N ASP A 17 13.95 -1.69 -2.54
CA ASP A 17 13.42 -1.78 -3.91
C ASP A 17 13.15 -3.23 -4.28
N ALA A 18 12.01 -3.45 -4.94
CA ALA A 18 11.63 -4.74 -5.49
C ALA A 18 12.24 -4.92 -6.88
N THR A 19 12.54 -6.15 -7.20
CA THR A 19 12.86 -6.58 -8.57
C THR A 19 11.75 -7.48 -9.10
N THR A 20 11.76 -7.77 -10.38
CA THR A 20 10.81 -8.73 -10.97
C THR A 20 10.93 -10.13 -10.38
N ASP A 21 12.08 -10.47 -9.80
CA ASP A 21 12.34 -11.76 -9.15
C ASP A 21 11.60 -11.88 -7.81
N ASP A 22 11.14 -10.78 -7.23
CA ASP A 22 10.30 -10.80 -6.02
C ASP A 22 8.83 -11.15 -6.34
N TRP A 23 8.42 -11.08 -7.62
CA TRP A 23 7.03 -11.28 -8.00
C TRP A 23 6.43 -12.63 -7.58
N PRO A 24 7.14 -13.77 -7.70
CA PRO A 24 6.62 -15.05 -7.22
C PRO A 24 6.25 -15.05 -5.73
N ALA A 25 6.93 -14.24 -4.90
CA ALA A 25 6.64 -14.11 -3.48
C ALA A 25 5.51 -13.09 -3.22
N ILE A 26 5.34 -12.08 -4.06
CA ILE A 26 4.28 -11.07 -3.95
C ILE A 26 2.94 -11.62 -4.44
N TYR A 27 2.93 -12.33 -5.57
CA TYR A 27 1.70 -12.71 -6.28
C TYR A 27 0.69 -13.48 -5.43
N PRO A 28 1.06 -14.43 -4.56
CA PRO A 28 0.10 -15.17 -3.76
C PRO A 28 -0.79 -14.27 -2.90
N PHE A 29 -0.20 -13.34 -2.16
CA PHE A 29 -1.01 -12.43 -1.33
C PHE A 29 -1.64 -11.29 -2.14
N PHE A 30 -1.00 -10.83 -3.24
CA PHE A 30 -1.62 -9.91 -4.19
C PHE A 30 -2.95 -10.49 -4.70
N ARG A 31 -2.92 -11.73 -5.19
CA ARG A 31 -4.11 -12.43 -5.68
C ARG A 31 -5.17 -12.55 -4.59
N THR A 32 -4.79 -12.99 -3.40
CA THR A 32 -5.72 -13.13 -2.27
C THR A 32 -6.43 -11.81 -1.98
N ILE A 33 -5.71 -10.68 -1.95
CA ILE A 33 -6.27 -9.35 -1.64
C ILE A 33 -7.18 -8.86 -2.76
N VAL A 34 -6.78 -9.05 -4.03
CA VAL A 34 -7.57 -8.60 -5.19
C VAL A 34 -8.82 -9.45 -5.37
N ASP A 35 -8.70 -10.78 -5.27
CA ASP A 35 -9.83 -11.71 -5.44
C ASP A 35 -10.83 -11.62 -4.27
N ASP A 36 -10.38 -11.18 -3.08
CA ASP A 36 -11.27 -10.86 -1.95
C ASP A 36 -12.23 -9.70 -2.27
N GLY A 37 -11.85 -8.78 -3.16
CA GLY A 37 -12.71 -7.73 -3.69
C GLY A 37 -13.12 -6.65 -2.69
N ARG A 38 -12.48 -6.54 -1.51
CA ARG A 38 -12.89 -5.60 -0.44
C ARG A 38 -12.11 -4.30 -0.40
N THR A 39 -10.92 -4.27 -0.96
CA THR A 39 -9.97 -3.17 -0.73
C THR A 39 -9.34 -2.59 -1.98
N TYR A 40 -9.42 -3.27 -3.12
CA TYR A 40 -8.84 -2.83 -4.39
C TYR A 40 -9.88 -2.87 -5.51
N ALA A 41 -9.99 -1.77 -6.26
CA ALA A 41 -10.81 -1.66 -7.46
C ALA A 41 -10.07 -2.23 -8.69
N LEU A 42 -9.53 -3.44 -8.56
CA LEU A 42 -8.88 -4.17 -9.64
C LEU A 42 -9.80 -5.33 -10.09
N PRO A 43 -9.73 -5.74 -11.37
CA PRO A 43 -10.45 -6.92 -11.82
C PRO A 43 -10.02 -8.16 -11.04
N VAL A 44 -10.98 -8.98 -10.62
CA VAL A 44 -10.71 -10.29 -10.02
C VAL A 44 -10.24 -11.29 -11.08
N GLY A 45 -9.51 -12.31 -10.67
CA GLY A 45 -9.07 -13.38 -11.59
C GLY A 45 -7.95 -12.97 -12.55
N LEU A 46 -7.19 -11.92 -12.25
CA LEU A 46 -6.02 -11.55 -13.05
C LEU A 46 -5.01 -12.70 -13.11
N SER A 47 -4.54 -13.01 -14.32
CA SER A 47 -3.41 -13.92 -14.51
C SER A 47 -2.13 -13.36 -13.84
N VAL A 48 -1.14 -14.23 -13.63
CA VAL A 48 0.16 -13.85 -13.03
C VAL A 48 0.80 -12.68 -13.77
N ASP A 49 0.77 -12.72 -15.11
CA ASP A 49 1.39 -11.69 -15.94
C ASP A 49 0.59 -10.39 -16.00
N GLU A 50 -0.73 -10.44 -16.00
CA GLU A 50 -1.58 -9.24 -15.93
C GLU A 50 -1.41 -8.55 -14.58
N ALA A 51 -1.46 -9.29 -13.49
CA ALA A 51 -1.24 -8.79 -12.14
C ALA A 51 0.17 -8.15 -11.99
N ARG A 52 1.19 -8.81 -12.57
CA ARG A 52 2.55 -8.26 -12.57
C ARG A 52 2.62 -6.93 -13.32
N ARG A 53 2.02 -6.81 -14.50
CA ARG A 53 1.99 -5.55 -15.27
C ARG A 53 1.27 -4.42 -14.53
N VAL A 54 0.21 -4.73 -13.81
CA VAL A 54 -0.51 -3.75 -12.97
C VAL A 54 0.34 -3.29 -11.80
N TRP A 55 1.15 -4.17 -11.22
CA TRP A 55 1.94 -3.85 -10.03
C TRP A 55 3.28 -3.21 -10.37
N PHE A 56 4.03 -3.80 -11.31
CA PHE A 56 5.32 -3.29 -11.78
C PHE A 56 5.13 -2.40 -13.01
N GLU A 57 4.61 -1.21 -12.79
CA GLU A 57 4.50 -0.19 -13.83
C GLU A 57 5.89 0.35 -14.22
N PRO A 58 6.07 0.79 -15.49
CA PRO A 58 7.35 1.35 -15.95
C PRO A 58 7.69 2.66 -15.23
N ALA A 59 8.96 3.07 -15.29
CA ALA A 59 9.40 4.35 -14.74
C ALA A 59 8.45 5.51 -15.14
N PRO A 60 8.17 6.44 -14.24
CA PRO A 60 8.87 6.70 -12.97
C PRO A 60 8.33 5.93 -11.75
N TRP A 61 7.51 4.90 -11.94
CA TRP A 61 7.04 4.09 -10.82
C TRP A 61 8.16 3.28 -10.16
N ARG A 62 8.10 3.19 -8.85
CA ARG A 62 9.00 2.36 -8.04
C ARG A 62 8.18 1.40 -7.20
N VAL A 63 8.67 0.18 -7.08
CA VAL A 63 8.05 -0.89 -6.26
C VAL A 63 9.02 -1.29 -5.16
N PHE A 64 8.47 -1.58 -3.98
CA PHE A 64 9.21 -1.99 -2.79
C PHE A 64 8.64 -3.28 -2.23
N VAL A 65 9.49 -4.03 -1.54
CA VAL A 65 9.11 -5.18 -0.72
C VAL A 65 9.48 -4.96 0.73
N ALA A 66 8.61 -5.42 1.62
CA ALA A 66 8.85 -5.55 3.04
C ALA A 66 9.19 -7.01 3.33
N ILE A 67 10.31 -7.25 4.00
CA ILE A 67 10.86 -8.57 4.29
C ILE A 67 10.95 -8.74 5.81
N GLU A 68 10.40 -9.82 6.32
CA GLU A 68 10.49 -10.23 7.72
C GLU A 68 11.06 -11.64 7.77
N ASN A 69 12.18 -11.85 8.47
CA ASN A 69 12.85 -13.15 8.57
C ASN A 69 13.12 -13.82 7.21
N GLY A 70 13.54 -13.03 6.21
CA GLY A 70 13.84 -13.52 4.85
C GLY A 70 12.61 -13.78 3.97
N VAL A 71 11.40 -13.55 4.47
CA VAL A 71 10.15 -13.75 3.73
C VAL A 71 9.55 -12.41 3.31
N VAL A 72 9.10 -12.27 2.08
CA VAL A 72 8.34 -11.10 1.61
C VAL A 72 6.95 -11.14 2.25
N VAL A 73 6.64 -10.11 3.03
CA VAL A 73 5.40 -10.01 3.83
C VAL A 73 4.54 -8.81 3.43
N GLY A 74 5.02 -8.00 2.52
CA GLY A 74 4.27 -6.85 2.00
C GLY A 74 4.98 -6.22 0.82
N THR A 75 4.25 -5.37 0.12
CA THR A 75 4.75 -4.63 -1.03
C THR A 75 4.08 -3.28 -1.12
N ALA A 76 4.75 -2.32 -1.73
CA ALA A 76 4.20 -1.02 -2.05
C ALA A 76 4.72 -0.53 -3.39
N LYS A 77 3.96 0.32 -4.06
CA LYS A 77 4.44 1.06 -5.24
C LYS A 77 4.14 2.54 -5.09
N VAL A 78 4.98 3.39 -5.67
CA VAL A 78 4.84 4.85 -5.68
C VAL A 78 5.15 5.41 -7.05
N GLY A 79 4.38 6.39 -7.46
CA GLY A 79 4.58 7.10 -8.73
C GLY A 79 3.71 8.37 -8.78
N PRO A 80 3.73 9.13 -9.88
CA PRO A 80 2.94 10.35 -10.01
C PRO A 80 1.45 10.05 -10.19
N VAL A 81 0.57 10.83 -9.54
CA VAL A 81 -0.89 10.76 -9.77
C VAL A 81 -1.24 11.12 -11.21
N ARG A 82 -0.53 12.06 -11.79
CA ARG A 82 -0.72 12.58 -13.15
C ARG A 82 0.62 12.79 -13.82
N ALA A 83 0.65 12.61 -15.12
CA ALA A 83 1.79 13.03 -15.93
C ALA A 83 1.85 14.56 -16.11
N GLY A 84 2.98 15.07 -16.62
CA GLY A 84 3.16 16.46 -16.99
C GLY A 84 3.05 17.42 -15.80
N ARG A 85 2.20 18.43 -15.89
CA ARG A 85 2.10 19.50 -14.87
C ARG A 85 1.56 19.04 -13.52
N GLY A 86 1.01 17.84 -13.41
CA GLY A 86 0.55 17.22 -12.16
C GLY A 86 1.56 16.23 -11.55
N SER A 87 2.73 16.05 -12.15
CA SER A 87 3.71 15.02 -11.76
C SER A 87 4.40 15.26 -10.41
N HIS A 88 4.21 16.44 -9.82
CA HIS A 88 4.73 16.78 -8.49
C HIS A 88 3.89 16.19 -7.33
N VAL A 89 2.76 15.54 -7.62
CA VAL A 89 1.94 14.85 -6.63
C VAL A 89 2.09 13.35 -6.82
N ALA A 90 2.53 12.66 -5.79
CA ALA A 90 2.63 11.20 -5.79
C ALA A 90 1.31 10.52 -5.46
N THR A 91 1.17 9.29 -5.89
CA THR A 91 0.26 8.30 -5.33
C THR A 91 1.01 7.04 -4.97
N ALA A 92 0.42 6.18 -4.15
CA ALA A 92 1.00 4.90 -3.80
C ALA A 92 -0.09 3.84 -3.57
N SER A 93 0.29 2.58 -3.69
CA SER A 93 -0.52 1.43 -3.34
C SER A 93 0.28 0.52 -2.40
N PHE A 94 -0.42 -0.15 -1.48
CA PHE A 94 0.21 -0.94 -0.42
C PHE A 94 -0.55 -2.25 -0.23
N MET A 95 0.16 -3.35 -0.19
CA MET A 95 -0.40 -4.65 0.16
C MET A 95 0.46 -5.30 1.25
N VAL A 96 -0.19 -5.87 2.24
CA VAL A 96 0.44 -6.68 3.28
C VAL A 96 -0.19 -8.06 3.22
N ASP A 97 0.63 -9.09 3.31
CA ASP A 97 0.14 -10.47 3.40
C ASP A 97 -0.92 -10.57 4.51
N PRO A 98 -2.17 -10.95 4.23
CA PRO A 98 -3.22 -11.06 5.24
C PRO A 98 -2.84 -11.96 6.42
N ALA A 99 -2.01 -12.97 6.22
CA ALA A 99 -1.49 -13.82 7.29
C ALA A 99 -0.54 -13.08 8.25
N ARG A 100 -0.10 -11.87 7.89
CA ARG A 100 0.80 -11.01 8.66
C ARG A 100 0.14 -9.69 9.07
N ALA A 101 -1.18 -9.59 8.95
CA ALA A 101 -1.93 -8.38 9.34
C ALA A 101 -1.73 -8.04 10.83
N GLY A 102 -1.83 -6.75 11.16
CA GLY A 102 -1.74 -6.27 12.54
C GLY A 102 -0.32 -6.17 13.14
N ARG A 103 0.73 -6.48 12.37
CA ARG A 103 2.13 -6.51 12.84
C ARG A 103 2.91 -5.22 12.53
N GLY A 104 2.24 -4.15 12.14
CA GLY A 104 2.88 -2.87 11.85
C GLY A 104 3.53 -2.74 10.46
N ILE A 105 3.50 -3.80 9.63
CA ILE A 105 4.14 -3.83 8.30
C ILE A 105 3.59 -2.72 7.40
N GLY A 106 2.28 -2.51 7.40
CA GLY A 106 1.65 -1.44 6.62
C GLY A 106 2.10 -0.04 7.04
N ALA A 107 2.30 0.18 8.36
CA ALA A 107 2.83 1.45 8.86
C ALA A 107 4.29 1.64 8.45
N ALA A 108 5.12 0.61 8.55
CA ALA A 108 6.52 0.64 8.12
C ALA A 108 6.63 0.98 6.62
N LEU A 109 5.87 0.30 5.76
CA LEU A 109 5.79 0.60 4.34
C LEU A 109 5.31 2.04 4.09
N GLY A 110 4.29 2.50 4.82
CA GLY A 110 3.75 3.85 4.71
C GLY A 110 4.80 4.92 5.00
N HIS A 111 5.52 4.81 6.13
CA HIS A 111 6.62 5.73 6.47
C HIS A 111 7.71 5.70 5.41
N TYR A 112 8.18 4.51 5.03
CA TYR A 112 9.24 4.35 4.04
C TYR A 112 8.88 5.01 2.70
N VAL A 113 7.68 4.74 2.18
CA VAL A 113 7.23 5.28 0.89
C VAL A 113 7.06 6.80 0.94
N ILE A 114 6.60 7.36 2.07
CA ILE A 114 6.51 8.81 2.27
C ILE A 114 7.90 9.43 2.21
N ASP A 115 8.90 8.84 2.85
CA ASP A 115 10.28 9.36 2.84
C ASP A 115 10.92 9.24 1.45
N VAL A 116 10.68 8.13 0.74
CA VAL A 116 11.08 8.00 -0.66
C VAL A 116 10.40 9.06 -1.53
N ALA A 117 9.09 9.29 -1.38
CA ALA A 117 8.40 10.32 -2.14
C ALA A 117 8.98 11.72 -1.91
N ARG A 118 9.34 12.05 -0.67
CA ARG A 118 10.05 13.31 -0.35
C ARG A 118 11.41 13.39 -1.05
N SER A 119 12.21 12.33 -0.97
CA SER A 119 13.55 12.29 -1.58
C SER A 119 13.50 12.39 -3.11
N LEU A 120 12.41 11.94 -3.74
CA LEU A 120 12.16 12.07 -5.17
C LEU A 120 11.60 13.45 -5.56
N GLY A 121 11.41 14.37 -4.59
CA GLY A 121 10.96 15.72 -4.84
C GLY A 121 9.45 15.90 -4.99
N TYR A 122 8.64 14.89 -4.67
CA TYR A 122 7.20 15.05 -4.65
C TYR A 122 6.78 16.04 -3.53
N ARG A 123 5.85 16.93 -3.86
CA ARG A 123 5.35 17.98 -2.95
C ARG A 123 4.15 17.55 -2.13
N ALA A 124 3.46 16.53 -2.58
CA ALA A 124 2.29 15.98 -1.91
C ALA A 124 2.11 14.52 -2.30
N MET A 125 1.31 13.80 -1.51
CA MET A 125 0.83 12.46 -1.84
C MET A 125 -0.68 12.44 -1.75
N GLN A 126 -1.32 11.78 -2.73
CA GLN A 126 -2.77 11.68 -2.84
C GLN A 126 -3.18 10.23 -3.11
N PHE A 127 -4.11 9.72 -2.34
CA PHE A 127 -4.80 8.47 -2.62
C PHE A 127 -6.17 8.78 -3.18
N ASN A 128 -6.57 8.11 -4.27
CA ASN A 128 -7.82 8.40 -4.97
C ASN A 128 -8.94 7.39 -4.69
N ALA A 129 -8.59 6.25 -4.09
CA ALA A 129 -9.50 5.12 -3.99
C ALA A 129 -9.25 4.33 -2.68
N VAL A 130 -9.36 4.98 -1.54
CA VAL A 130 -9.36 4.29 -0.24
C VAL A 130 -10.80 3.91 0.07
N VAL A 131 -11.09 2.61 0.06
CA VAL A 131 -12.45 2.11 0.32
C VAL A 131 -12.88 2.50 1.73
N GLU A 132 -14.02 3.17 1.88
CA GLU A 132 -14.45 3.74 3.17
C GLU A 132 -14.67 2.68 4.25
N THR A 133 -15.06 1.46 3.86
CA THR A 133 -15.22 0.33 4.77
C THR A 133 -13.89 -0.28 5.23
N ASN A 134 -12.77 0.03 4.56
CA ASN A 134 -11.42 -0.37 4.99
C ASN A 134 -10.92 0.54 6.12
N THR A 135 -11.60 0.47 7.26
CA THR A 135 -11.34 1.35 8.42
C THR A 135 -9.93 1.23 8.96
N SER A 136 -9.28 0.08 8.81
CA SER A 136 -7.90 -0.14 9.23
C SER A 136 -6.92 0.70 8.39
N ALA A 137 -7.09 0.71 7.08
CA ALA A 137 -6.29 1.54 6.18
C ALA A 137 -6.59 3.03 6.39
N VAL A 138 -7.86 3.42 6.50
CA VAL A 138 -8.23 4.82 6.77
C VAL A 138 -7.56 5.34 8.03
N ARG A 139 -7.62 4.58 9.14
CA ARG A 139 -6.95 4.95 10.40
C ARG A 139 -5.42 5.01 10.26
N LEU A 140 -4.83 4.09 9.50
CA LEU A 140 -3.40 4.10 9.24
C LEU A 140 -3.00 5.39 8.51
N TRP A 141 -3.68 5.73 7.44
CA TRP A 141 -3.37 6.93 6.67
C TRP A 141 -3.59 8.21 7.48
N GLN A 142 -4.63 8.27 8.30
CA GLN A 142 -4.85 9.40 9.22
C GLN A 142 -3.70 9.55 10.23
N ARG A 143 -3.20 8.46 10.82
CA ARG A 143 -1.99 8.50 11.68
C ARG A 143 -0.72 8.93 10.94
N LEU A 144 -0.68 8.74 9.62
CA LEU A 144 0.38 9.22 8.75
C LEU A 144 0.06 10.61 8.16
N ASP A 145 -0.78 11.41 8.82
CA ASP A 145 -1.16 12.79 8.47
C ASP A 145 -1.88 12.96 7.12
N PHE A 146 -2.45 11.90 6.57
CA PHE A 146 -3.36 12.05 5.44
C PHE A 146 -4.74 12.51 5.95
N ARG A 147 -5.32 13.47 5.23
CA ARG A 147 -6.68 13.97 5.49
C ARG A 147 -7.61 13.48 4.39
N ILE A 148 -8.82 13.08 4.75
CA ILE A 148 -9.88 12.83 3.79
C ILE A 148 -10.33 14.20 3.26
N LEU A 149 -10.21 14.40 1.95
CA LEU A 149 -10.66 15.62 1.28
C LEU A 149 -12.09 15.49 0.77
N ALA A 150 -12.45 14.30 0.32
CA ALA A 150 -13.78 13.97 -0.17
C ALA A 150 -14.03 12.47 -0.08
N THR A 151 -15.30 12.10 -0.09
CA THR A 151 -15.76 10.72 -0.32
C THR A 151 -16.63 10.72 -1.56
N ILE A 152 -16.26 9.95 -2.55
CA ILE A 152 -17.07 9.75 -3.75
C ILE A 152 -18.11 8.68 -3.40
N PRO A 153 -19.40 9.00 -3.36
CA PRO A 153 -20.41 8.03 -2.94
C PRO A 153 -20.58 6.93 -3.97
N GLU A 154 -20.95 5.73 -3.51
CA GLU A 154 -21.31 4.59 -4.37
C GLU A 154 -20.25 4.26 -5.45
N ALA A 155 -18.99 4.51 -5.16
CA ALA A 155 -17.90 4.39 -6.13
C ALA A 155 -17.15 3.05 -6.09
N PHE A 156 -17.56 2.15 -5.19
CA PHE A 156 -16.97 0.82 -5.05
C PHE A 156 -18.06 -0.21 -4.71
N ASP A 157 -18.15 -1.26 -5.52
CA ASP A 157 -19.07 -2.38 -5.30
C ASP A 157 -18.42 -3.39 -4.34
N HIS A 158 -18.75 -3.26 -3.06
CA HIS A 158 -18.18 -4.10 -2.01
C HIS A 158 -18.98 -5.41 -1.88
N PRO A 159 -18.34 -6.60 -1.87
CA PRO A 159 -19.02 -7.88 -1.93
C PRO A 159 -20.05 -8.12 -0.81
N ASP A 160 -19.84 -7.54 0.38
CA ASP A 160 -20.75 -7.76 1.52
C ASP A 160 -21.59 -6.50 1.84
N ALA A 161 -21.14 -5.30 1.49
CA ALA A 161 -21.77 -4.05 1.89
C ALA A 161 -22.50 -3.34 0.73
N GLY A 162 -22.41 -3.88 -0.49
CA GLY A 162 -22.97 -3.22 -1.68
C GLY A 162 -22.17 -1.98 -2.08
N LEU A 163 -22.83 -1.01 -2.69
CA LEU A 163 -22.17 0.21 -3.15
C LEU A 163 -21.75 1.09 -1.97
N VAL A 164 -20.44 1.29 -1.82
CA VAL A 164 -19.81 2.08 -0.75
C VAL A 164 -18.97 3.19 -1.36
N GLY A 165 -18.54 4.14 -0.51
CA GLY A 165 -17.73 5.27 -0.95
C GLY A 165 -16.25 4.96 -1.12
N LEU A 166 -15.59 5.79 -1.92
CA LEU A 166 -14.14 5.88 -2.02
C LEU A 166 -13.66 7.22 -1.46
N HIS A 167 -12.78 7.17 -0.47
CA HIS A 167 -12.14 8.38 0.03
C HIS A 167 -11.02 8.84 -0.89
N VAL A 168 -10.99 10.14 -1.16
CA VAL A 168 -9.82 10.85 -1.66
C VAL A 168 -9.06 11.38 -0.45
N MET A 169 -7.84 10.91 -0.25
CA MET A 169 -7.01 11.32 0.88
C MET A 169 -5.75 12.03 0.39
N HIS A 170 -5.28 13.01 1.15
CA HIS A 170 -4.16 13.85 0.74
C HIS A 170 -3.27 14.20 1.94
N ARG A 171 -1.96 14.25 1.67
CA ARG A 171 -0.94 14.73 2.59
C ARG A 171 0.04 15.66 1.85
N ARG A 172 0.36 16.82 2.40
CA ARG A 172 1.52 17.60 1.95
C ARG A 172 2.81 16.94 2.42
N LEU A 173 3.78 16.86 1.54
CA LEU A 173 5.14 16.44 1.85
C LEU A 173 5.96 17.72 2.01
N SER A 174 6.09 18.22 3.26
CA SER A 174 6.93 19.38 3.53
C SER A 174 8.35 19.10 3.06
N SER A 175 8.94 20.02 2.30
CA SER A 175 10.39 20.02 2.09
C SER A 175 11.06 20.27 3.44
N THR A 176 11.97 19.40 3.80
CA THR A 176 12.90 19.62 4.92
C THR A 176 13.84 20.74 4.56
#